data_6b52ec3a4b8611b4bf3ad9a252ad7fe7
#
_entry.id   6b52ec3a4b8611b4bf3ad9a252ad7fe7
#
_cell.length_a   1.000
_cell.length_b   1.000
_cell.length_c   1.000
_cell.angle_alpha   90.00
_cell.angle_beta   90.00
_cell.angle_gamma   90.00
#
_symmetry.space_group_name_H-M   'P 1'
#
loop_
_entity.id
_entity.type
_entity.pdbx_description
1 polymer ?
#
loop_
_entity_poly.entity_id
_entity_poly.type
_entity_poly.pdbx_seq_one_letter_code
_entity_poly.pdbx_strand_id
1 'polypeptide(L)'
;MAKLGFTGIGVSNLKKSSDFYQKILDLEEKGTYENVEVDLQDGTSFCIDEIVLGERGSEENLLILMNWPNEERLYDGHNVKVVFAVDDANLTMDQIRNNGGIVDREALPHYTIEGGLVGMARDFDNNVIEIVQWPKES
;
A
#
# COMPACT_ATOMS: atom_id res chain seq x y z
N MET A 1 -17.25 8.24 -17.45
CA MET A 1 -16.22 7.18 -17.40
C MET A 1 -15.67 7.07 -15.99
N ALA A 2 -15.58 5.85 -15.46
CA ALA A 2 -14.99 5.63 -14.13
C ALA A 2 -13.50 5.41 -14.24
N LYS A 3 -12.76 5.82 -13.21
CA LYS A 3 -11.35 5.50 -13.03
C LYS A 3 -11.11 5.10 -11.59
N LEU A 4 -10.05 4.33 -11.34
CA LEU A 4 -9.66 4.00 -9.98
C LEU A 4 -9.23 5.30 -9.27
N GLY A 5 -9.84 5.60 -8.11
CA GLY A 5 -9.48 6.76 -7.33
C GLY A 5 -8.20 6.52 -6.55
N PHE A 6 -8.27 5.62 -5.59
CA PHE A 6 -7.13 5.20 -4.76
C PHE A 6 -7.46 3.86 -4.11
N THR A 7 -6.50 3.25 -3.44
CA THR A 7 -6.63 1.90 -2.87
C THR A 7 -6.58 1.96 -1.36
N GLY A 8 -7.43 1.19 -0.70
CA GLY A 8 -7.40 1.01 0.74
C GLY A 8 -6.98 -0.41 1.13
N ILE A 9 -6.12 -0.53 2.14
CA ILE A 9 -5.69 -1.81 2.68
C ILE A 9 -5.80 -1.81 4.21
N GLY A 10 -6.19 -2.94 4.77
CA GLY A 10 -6.28 -3.13 6.21
C GLY A 10 -4.92 -3.43 6.83
N VAL A 11 -4.60 -2.75 7.92
CA VAL A 11 -3.34 -2.94 8.64
C VAL A 11 -3.59 -2.97 10.16
N SER A 12 -2.81 -3.76 10.86
CA SER A 12 -2.96 -3.93 12.30
C SER A 12 -2.39 -2.77 13.12
N ASN A 13 -1.40 -2.06 12.58
CA ASN A 13 -0.75 -0.93 13.22
C ASN A 13 -0.54 0.19 12.23
N LEU A 14 -1.43 1.19 12.27
CA LEU A 14 -1.42 2.31 11.32
C LEU A 14 -0.10 3.05 11.26
N LYS A 15 0.45 3.42 12.41
CA LYS A 15 1.69 4.20 12.45
C LYS A 15 2.86 3.42 11.87
N LYS A 16 3.01 2.17 12.27
CA LYS A 16 4.10 1.30 11.78
C LYS A 16 4.00 1.10 10.27
N SER A 17 2.81 0.81 9.77
CA SER A 17 2.57 0.63 8.34
C SER A 17 2.74 1.95 7.56
N SER A 18 2.28 3.06 8.12
CA SER A 18 2.46 4.38 7.50
C SER A 18 3.95 4.71 7.34
N ASP A 19 4.74 4.53 8.39
CA ASP A 19 6.19 4.77 8.33
C ASP A 19 6.86 3.89 7.27
N PHE A 20 6.45 2.63 7.19
CA PHE A 20 6.95 1.68 6.20
C PHE A 20 6.69 2.16 4.77
N TYR A 21 5.42 2.43 4.44
CA TYR A 21 5.05 2.84 3.08
C TYR A 21 5.63 4.19 2.68
N GLN A 22 5.73 5.13 3.63
CA GLN A 22 6.37 6.42 3.36
C GLN A 22 7.84 6.25 2.98
N LYS A 23 8.55 5.34 3.64
CA LYS A 23 9.97 5.11 3.37
C LYS A 23 10.22 4.36 2.07
N ILE A 24 9.46 3.29 1.81
CA ILE A 24 9.72 2.46 0.63
C ILE A 24 9.27 3.11 -0.68
N LEU A 25 8.28 4.00 -0.65
CA LEU A 25 7.65 4.58 -1.85
C LEU A 25 7.81 6.11 -1.92
N ASP A 26 8.53 6.71 -1.00
CA ASP A 26 8.68 8.17 -0.89
C ASP A 26 7.33 8.89 -0.88
N LEU A 27 6.40 8.37 -0.09
CA LEU A 27 5.09 8.96 0.11
C LEU A 27 5.11 9.91 1.31
N GLU A 28 4.10 10.76 1.39
CA GLU A 28 3.86 11.60 2.57
C GLU A 28 2.43 11.43 3.05
N GLU A 29 2.23 11.70 4.34
CA GLU A 29 0.91 11.67 4.95
C GLU A 29 0.08 12.85 4.48
N LYS A 30 -1.11 12.56 3.93
CA LYS A 30 -2.05 13.56 3.45
C LYS A 30 -3.18 13.85 4.46
N GLY A 31 -3.43 12.91 5.36
CA GLY A 31 -4.42 13.07 6.40
C GLY A 31 -4.45 11.88 7.33
N THR A 32 -4.88 12.15 8.56
CA THR A 32 -5.11 11.14 9.59
C THR A 32 -6.49 11.36 10.15
N TYR A 33 -7.29 10.30 10.18
CA TYR A 33 -8.68 10.36 10.65
C TYR A 33 -8.90 9.28 11.69
N GLU A 34 -9.31 9.66 12.89
CA GLU A 34 -9.53 8.74 13.99
C GLU A 34 -11.01 8.63 14.34
N ASN A 35 -11.45 7.41 14.64
CA ASN A 35 -12.80 7.13 15.09
C ASN A 35 -13.88 7.68 14.15
N VAL A 36 -13.66 7.53 12.86
CA VAL A 36 -14.68 7.92 11.87
C VAL A 36 -15.84 6.92 11.97
N GLU A 37 -17.01 7.41 12.33
CA GLU A 37 -18.20 6.58 12.41
C GLU A 37 -18.91 6.55 11.07
N VAL A 38 -19.17 5.34 10.57
CA VAL A 38 -19.89 5.12 9.32
C VAL A 38 -21.21 4.43 9.62
N ASP A 39 -22.31 5.12 9.33
CA ASP A 39 -23.66 4.58 9.52
C ASP A 39 -24.11 3.85 8.26
N LEU A 40 -24.61 2.64 8.44
CA LEU A 40 -25.11 1.83 7.33
C LEU A 40 -26.64 1.89 7.28
N GLN A 41 -27.21 1.56 6.12
CA GLN A 41 -28.64 1.64 5.90
C GLN A 41 -29.46 0.66 6.74
N ASP A 42 -28.85 -0.42 7.21
CA ASP A 42 -29.50 -1.43 8.06
C ASP A 42 -29.57 -1.03 9.54
N GLY A 43 -29.12 0.17 9.89
CA GLY A 43 -29.12 0.68 11.27
C GLY A 43 -27.86 0.32 12.06
N THR A 44 -26.94 -0.43 11.47
CA THR A 44 -25.64 -0.70 12.09
C THR A 44 -24.63 0.40 11.74
N SER A 45 -23.53 0.45 12.50
CA SER A 45 -22.43 1.37 12.23
C SER A 45 -21.11 0.70 12.56
N PHE A 46 -20.03 1.25 12.03
CA PHE A 46 -18.68 0.86 12.43
C PHE A 46 -17.80 2.09 12.57
N CYS A 47 -16.72 1.95 13.34
CA CYS A 47 -15.68 2.96 13.45
C CYS A 47 -14.44 2.51 12.71
N ILE A 48 -13.81 3.43 12.02
CA ILE A 48 -12.58 3.17 11.28
C ILE A 48 -11.56 4.28 11.54
N ASP A 49 -10.31 3.89 11.69
CA ASP A 49 -9.18 4.81 11.70
C ASP A 49 -8.47 4.71 10.36
N GLU A 50 -8.04 5.85 9.83
CA GLU A 50 -7.39 5.88 8.51
C GLU A 50 -6.19 6.82 8.51
N ILE A 51 -5.13 6.41 7.81
CA ILE A 51 -4.06 7.29 7.39
C ILE A 51 -4.03 7.29 5.86
N VAL A 52 -4.08 8.46 5.27
CA VAL A 52 -4.05 8.63 3.82
C VAL A 52 -2.65 9.05 3.40
N LEU A 53 -2.06 8.29 2.48
CA LEU A 53 -0.74 8.55 1.92
C LEU A 53 -0.86 8.94 0.45
N GLY A 54 0.01 9.82 0.01
CA GLY A 54 0.04 10.25 -1.38
C GLY A 54 1.45 10.65 -1.79
N GLU A 55 1.61 10.94 -3.06
CA GLU A 55 2.88 11.37 -3.61
C GLU A 55 3.32 12.68 -2.99
N ARG A 56 4.60 12.75 -2.62
CA ARG A 56 5.20 13.94 -2.02
C ARG A 56 5.10 15.13 -2.99
N GLY A 57 4.55 16.24 -2.49
CA GLY A 57 4.38 17.44 -3.28
C GLY A 57 3.16 17.44 -4.21
N SER A 58 2.34 16.41 -4.17
CA SER A 58 1.08 16.31 -4.93
C SER A 58 -0.11 16.43 -3.98
N GLU A 59 -1.26 16.84 -4.49
CA GLU A 59 -2.51 16.82 -3.74
C GLU A 59 -3.26 15.50 -3.90
N GLU A 60 -2.77 14.60 -4.74
CA GLU A 60 -3.43 13.32 -4.98
C GLU A 60 -3.17 12.32 -3.85
N ASN A 61 -4.23 11.64 -3.44
CA ASN A 61 -4.16 10.50 -2.54
C ASN A 61 -3.85 9.25 -3.37
N LEU A 62 -3.08 8.34 -2.80
CA LEU A 62 -2.70 7.10 -3.48
C LEU A 62 -3.15 5.87 -2.70
N LEU A 63 -2.92 5.85 -1.40
CA LEU A 63 -3.12 4.69 -0.56
C LEU A 63 -3.77 5.11 0.76
N ILE A 64 -4.82 4.40 1.16
CA ILE A 64 -5.41 4.54 2.48
C ILE A 64 -5.06 3.32 3.31
N LEU A 65 -4.48 3.54 4.48
CA LEU A 65 -4.28 2.51 5.48
C LEU A 65 -5.46 2.54 6.44
N MET A 66 -6.07 1.38 6.68
CA MET A 66 -7.31 1.27 7.44
C MET A 66 -7.12 0.36 8.65
N ASN A 67 -7.71 0.75 9.78
CA ASN A 67 -7.80 -0.07 10.96
C ASN A 67 -9.18 0.07 11.59
N TRP A 68 -9.73 -1.00 12.09
CA TRP A 68 -11.02 -1.01 12.78
C TRP A 68 -10.77 -1.22 14.29
N PRO A 69 -10.62 -0.13 15.08
CA PRO A 69 -10.12 -0.22 16.47
C PRO A 69 -11.04 -0.96 17.44
N ASN A 70 -12.34 -1.02 17.14
CA ASN A 70 -13.32 -1.63 18.03
C ASN A 70 -13.73 -3.04 17.60
N GLU A 71 -13.03 -3.62 16.62
CA GLU A 71 -13.31 -4.96 16.11
C GLU A 71 -12.11 -5.87 16.28
N GLU A 72 -12.36 -7.12 16.63
CA GLU A 72 -11.38 -8.18 16.48
C GLU A 72 -11.38 -8.58 15.00
N ARG A 73 -10.33 -8.17 14.28
CA ARG A 73 -10.23 -8.40 12.85
C ARG A 73 -8.88 -8.99 12.52
N LEU A 74 -8.88 -10.04 11.70
CA LEU A 74 -7.65 -10.63 11.21
C LEU A 74 -7.13 -9.84 10.01
N TYR A 75 -5.95 -9.26 10.17
CA TYR A 75 -5.25 -8.53 9.10
C TYR A 75 -4.24 -9.47 8.45
N ASP A 76 -4.65 -10.11 7.37
CA ASP A 76 -3.83 -11.15 6.72
C ASP A 76 -3.61 -10.92 5.22
N GLY A 77 -4.09 -9.79 4.68
CA GLY A 77 -3.83 -9.39 3.31
C GLY A 77 -4.45 -10.30 2.24
N HIS A 78 -5.50 -11.04 2.57
CA HIS A 78 -6.12 -11.98 1.63
C HIS A 78 -6.76 -11.29 0.42
N ASN A 79 -6.57 -11.88 -0.74
CA ASN A 79 -7.28 -11.64 -2.00
C ASN A 79 -7.02 -10.29 -2.68
N VAL A 80 -6.12 -9.47 -2.18
CA VAL A 80 -5.79 -8.17 -2.79
C VAL A 80 -4.28 -8.04 -2.90
N LYS A 81 -3.82 -7.55 -4.05
CA LYS A 81 -2.45 -7.06 -4.17
C LYS A 81 -2.47 -5.61 -4.63
N VAL A 82 -1.52 -4.83 -4.16
CA VAL A 82 -1.35 -3.44 -4.58
C VAL A 82 -0.11 -3.36 -5.45
N VAL A 83 -0.26 -2.77 -6.62
CA VAL A 83 0.85 -2.64 -7.59
C VAL A 83 1.32 -1.21 -7.60
N PHE A 84 2.62 -1.01 -7.34
CA PHE A 84 3.25 0.30 -7.41
C PHE A 84 4.26 0.33 -8.54
N ALA A 85 4.15 1.33 -9.41
CA ALA A 85 5.16 1.60 -10.42
C ALA A 85 6.23 2.51 -9.81
N VAL A 86 7.49 2.11 -9.93
CA VAL A 86 8.62 2.84 -9.33
C VAL A 86 9.72 3.04 -10.38
N ASP A 87 10.60 4.00 -10.13
CA ASP A 87 11.70 4.30 -11.04
C ASP A 87 12.82 3.27 -10.97
N ASP A 88 13.07 2.72 -9.78
CA ASP A 88 14.14 1.74 -9.54
C ASP A 88 13.61 0.61 -8.67
N ALA A 89 13.20 -0.48 -9.31
CA ALA A 89 12.62 -1.62 -8.61
C ALA A 89 13.61 -2.30 -7.66
N ASN A 90 14.88 -2.40 -8.05
CA ASN A 90 15.90 -3.02 -7.20
C ASN A 90 16.08 -2.23 -5.90
N LEU A 91 16.15 -0.91 -6.01
CA LEU A 91 16.25 -0.04 -4.83
C LEU A 91 15.02 -0.18 -3.93
N THR A 92 13.83 -0.19 -4.51
CA THR A 92 12.58 -0.34 -3.74
C THR A 92 12.53 -1.67 -3.01
N MET A 93 12.93 -2.78 -3.66
CA MET A 93 12.98 -4.10 -3.01
C MET A 93 13.94 -4.10 -1.83
N ASP A 94 15.10 -3.46 -1.97
CA ASP A 94 16.07 -3.31 -0.86
C ASP A 94 15.48 -2.48 0.29
N GLN A 95 14.77 -1.41 -0.01
CA GLN A 95 14.09 -0.58 1.00
C GLN A 95 13.02 -1.38 1.75
N ILE A 96 12.26 -2.21 1.04
CA ILE A 96 11.26 -3.07 1.66
C ILE A 96 11.92 -4.00 2.68
N ARG A 97 12.99 -4.67 2.27
CA ARG A 97 13.73 -5.58 3.15
C ARG A 97 14.32 -4.84 4.35
N ASN A 98 14.94 -3.71 4.12
CA ASN A 98 15.62 -2.93 5.15
C ASN A 98 14.64 -2.30 6.15
N ASN A 99 13.38 -2.14 5.79
CA ASN A 99 12.35 -1.58 6.66
C ASN A 99 11.39 -2.65 7.22
N GLY A 100 11.77 -3.92 7.15
CA GLY A 100 11.09 -5.01 7.83
C GLY A 100 9.99 -5.70 7.05
N GLY A 101 9.79 -5.35 5.77
CA GLY A 101 8.90 -6.11 4.88
C GLY A 101 9.52 -7.43 4.47
N ILE A 102 8.71 -8.27 3.85
CA ILE A 102 9.14 -9.59 3.36
C ILE A 102 9.25 -9.53 1.85
N VAL A 103 10.41 -9.93 1.32
CA VAL A 103 10.61 -10.03 -0.13
C VAL A 103 10.39 -11.48 -0.53
N ASP A 104 9.33 -11.72 -1.33
CA ASP A 104 9.01 -13.06 -1.85
C ASP A 104 9.67 -13.34 -3.20
N ARG A 105 9.91 -12.29 -3.99
CA ARG A 105 10.57 -12.39 -5.29
C ARG A 105 11.31 -11.09 -5.56
N GLU A 106 12.60 -11.18 -5.81
CA GLU A 106 13.41 -10.03 -6.21
C GLU A 106 12.90 -9.42 -7.52
N ALA A 107 13.30 -8.19 -7.82
CA ALA A 107 12.97 -7.55 -9.08
C ALA A 107 13.69 -8.28 -10.22
N LEU A 108 12.92 -9.04 -10.98
CA LEU A 108 13.38 -9.85 -12.11
C LEU A 108 12.63 -9.41 -13.36
N PRO A 109 13.09 -9.83 -14.57
CA PRO A 109 12.38 -9.47 -15.78
C PRO A 109 10.90 -9.80 -15.72
N HIS A 110 10.10 -8.84 -16.12
CA HIS A 110 8.64 -8.96 -16.11
C HIS A 110 8.22 -10.04 -17.12
N TYR A 111 7.26 -10.88 -16.75
CA TYR A 111 6.86 -12.04 -17.55
C TYR A 111 6.04 -11.69 -18.80
N THR A 112 5.51 -10.47 -18.90
CA THR A 112 4.73 -10.03 -20.06
C THR A 112 5.19 -8.70 -20.66
N ILE A 113 6.04 -7.94 -19.95
CA ILE A 113 6.50 -6.61 -20.38
C ILE A 113 8.02 -6.68 -20.64
N GLU A 114 8.39 -6.71 -21.92
CA GLU A 114 9.79 -6.75 -22.32
C GLU A 114 10.53 -5.51 -21.82
N GLY A 115 11.67 -5.72 -21.17
CA GLY A 115 12.48 -4.65 -20.59
C GLY A 115 11.99 -4.14 -19.25
N GLY A 116 10.83 -4.62 -18.76
CA GLY A 116 10.33 -4.29 -17.45
C GLY A 116 10.88 -5.21 -16.36
N LEU A 117 10.76 -4.77 -15.12
CA LEU A 117 11.10 -5.56 -13.93
C LEU A 117 9.89 -5.67 -13.03
N VAL A 118 9.76 -6.78 -12.31
CA VAL A 118 8.72 -6.97 -11.31
C VAL A 118 9.27 -7.72 -10.10
N GLY A 119 8.96 -7.20 -8.93
CA GLY A 119 9.24 -7.85 -7.65
C GLY A 119 7.96 -8.03 -6.85
N MET A 120 7.97 -8.99 -5.93
CA MET A 120 6.85 -9.30 -5.05
C MET A 120 7.30 -9.24 -3.61
N ALA A 121 6.49 -8.61 -2.77
CA ALA A 121 6.78 -8.45 -1.36
C ALA A 121 5.51 -8.48 -0.53
N ARG A 122 5.65 -8.46 0.78
CA ARG A 122 4.53 -8.34 1.71
C ARG A 122 4.87 -7.33 2.80
N ASP A 123 3.87 -6.59 3.25
CA ASP A 123 3.99 -5.74 4.43
C ASP A 123 3.83 -6.55 5.72
N PHE A 124 3.75 -5.88 6.88
CA PHE A 124 3.65 -6.51 8.19
C PHE A 124 2.36 -7.31 8.38
N ASP A 125 1.33 -7.05 7.59
CA ASP A 125 0.03 -7.71 7.67
C ASP A 125 -0.22 -8.64 6.49
N ASN A 126 0.85 -9.06 5.81
CA ASN A 126 0.80 -9.93 4.63
C ASN A 126 0.03 -9.34 3.45
N ASN A 127 -0.17 -8.03 3.42
CA ASN A 127 -0.69 -7.39 2.21
C ASN A 127 0.34 -7.55 1.10
N VAL A 128 -0.10 -8.07 -0.04
CA VAL A 128 0.78 -8.34 -1.18
C VAL A 128 1.09 -7.04 -1.92
N ILE A 129 2.37 -6.77 -2.08
CA ILE A 129 2.89 -5.59 -2.79
C ILE A 129 3.62 -6.08 -4.03
N GLU A 130 3.20 -5.61 -5.19
CA GLU A 130 3.93 -5.83 -6.44
C GLU A 130 4.63 -4.53 -6.83
N ILE A 131 5.92 -4.62 -7.09
CA ILE A 131 6.74 -3.47 -7.49
C ILE A 131 7.10 -3.64 -8.95
N VAL A 132 6.68 -2.70 -9.78
CA VAL A 132 6.90 -2.74 -11.22
C VAL A 132 7.76 -1.56 -11.64
N GLN A 133 8.77 -1.84 -12.44
CA GLN A 133 9.54 -0.84 -13.14
C GLN A 133 9.27 -1.00 -14.63
N TRP A 134 8.72 0.05 -15.24
CA TRP A 134 8.48 0.03 -16.69
C TRP A 134 9.79 0.11 -17.46
N PRO A 135 9.83 -0.41 -18.69
CA PRO A 135 11.01 -0.27 -19.53
C PRO A 135 11.37 1.21 -19.70
N LYS A 136 12.66 1.50 -19.65
CA LYS A 136 13.14 2.86 -19.91
C LYS A 136 12.94 3.17 -21.39
N GLU A 137 12.44 4.37 -21.66
CA GLU A 137 12.36 4.87 -23.03
C GLU A 137 13.76 5.05 -23.58
N SER A 138 13.95 4.57 -24.79
CA SER A 138 15.24 4.68 -25.51
C SER A 138 15.35 6.03 -26.23
#